data_3f472420bffbafc0047221eec54330dd
#
_entry.id   3f472420bffbafc0047221eec54330dd
#
_cell.length_a   1.000
_cell.length_b   1.000
_cell.length_c   1.000
_cell.angle_alpha   90.00
_cell.angle_beta   90.00
_cell.angle_gamma   90.00
#
_symmetry.space_group_name_H-M   'P 1'
#
loop_
_entity.id
_entity.type
_entity.pdbx_description
1 polymer ?
#
loop_
_entity_poly.entity_id
_entity_poly.type
_entity_poly.pdbx_seq_one_letter_code
_entity_poly.pdbx_strand_id
1 'polypeptide(L)'
;NERENTDDNIQTNAINVSTNIEYRLIPCLKAGVQFSYGISNFEERVYFGENSWYAANLRKEYAPGTDNFGYTAADSEMPVGGELRLNNTKNENYSVRANLSFNKFLDKESRHQFQASVIGELSSTLYTGFAITKRGYIPERGMLFDDVNLPDTWGYVAFPNYDSWLKTGG
;
A
#
# COMPACT_ATOMS: atom_id res chain seq x y z
N ASN A 1 24.72 -9.15 -12.99
CA ASN A 1 23.68 -8.59 -13.84
C ASN A 1 22.61 -7.95 -12.98
N GLU A 2 22.29 -6.66 -13.22
CA GLU A 2 21.32 -5.90 -12.41
C GLU A 2 19.94 -6.58 -12.37
N ARG A 3 19.47 -7.09 -13.50
CA ARG A 3 18.17 -7.79 -13.63
C ARG A 3 18.04 -9.07 -12.78
N GLU A 4 19.14 -9.69 -12.43
CA GLU A 4 19.16 -10.90 -11.58
C GLU A 4 19.22 -10.55 -10.10
N ASN A 5 19.61 -9.33 -9.79
CA ASN A 5 19.80 -8.84 -8.43
C ASN A 5 18.75 -7.79 -7.99
N THR A 6 17.73 -7.58 -8.78
CA THR A 6 16.62 -6.67 -8.44
C THR A 6 15.30 -7.38 -8.67
N ASP A 7 14.35 -7.14 -7.78
CA ASP A 7 12.99 -7.65 -7.89
C ASP A 7 12.01 -6.54 -7.53
N ASP A 8 10.94 -6.45 -8.31
CA ASP A 8 9.83 -5.52 -8.06
C ASP A 8 8.53 -6.29 -8.22
N ASN A 9 7.83 -6.44 -7.13
CA ASN A 9 6.57 -7.17 -7.08
C ASN A 9 5.46 -6.28 -6.55
N ILE A 10 4.40 -6.15 -7.34
CA ILE A 10 3.20 -5.41 -6.97
C ILE A 10 2.04 -6.39 -6.89
N GLN A 11 1.38 -6.40 -5.74
CA GLN A 11 0.19 -7.19 -5.51
C GLN A 11 -0.97 -6.30 -5.10
N THR A 12 -2.10 -6.46 -5.76
CA THR A 12 -3.34 -5.77 -5.40
C THR A 12 -4.43 -6.78 -5.17
N ASN A 13 -5.04 -6.74 -4.00
CA ASN A 13 -6.21 -7.54 -3.65
C ASN A 13 -7.36 -6.58 -3.36
N ALA A 14 -8.52 -6.81 -3.99
CA ALA A 14 -9.69 -6.00 -3.76
C ALA A 14 -10.95 -6.86 -3.65
N ILE A 15 -11.80 -6.51 -2.69
CA ILE A 15 -13.12 -7.10 -2.48
C ILE A 15 -14.12 -5.97 -2.42
N ASN A 16 -15.17 -6.06 -3.23
CA ASN A 16 -16.28 -5.12 -3.20
C ASN A 16 -17.59 -5.93 -3.06
N VAL A 17 -18.37 -5.55 -2.10
CA VAL A 17 -19.69 -6.14 -1.84
C VAL A 17 -20.72 -5.03 -1.88
N SER A 18 -21.82 -5.25 -2.61
CA SER A 18 -22.93 -4.33 -2.61
C SER A 18 -24.24 -5.10 -2.51
N THR A 19 -25.19 -4.50 -1.84
CA THR A 19 -26.56 -5.01 -1.74
C THR A 19 -27.53 -3.86 -1.97
N ASN A 20 -28.62 -4.16 -2.65
CA ASN A 20 -29.70 -3.20 -2.92
C ASN A 20 -31.01 -3.84 -2.50
N ILE A 21 -31.79 -3.12 -1.72
CA ILE A 21 -33.11 -3.52 -1.26
C ILE A 21 -34.08 -2.44 -1.74
N GLU A 22 -35.07 -2.84 -2.55
CA GLU A 22 -36.14 -1.96 -2.99
C GLU A 22 -37.49 -2.47 -2.48
N TYR A 23 -38.27 -1.57 -1.96
CA TYR A 23 -39.61 -1.86 -1.48
C TYR A 23 -40.60 -0.88 -2.05
N ARG A 24 -41.73 -1.41 -2.55
CA ARG A 24 -42.85 -0.61 -3.04
C ARG A 24 -43.78 -0.35 -1.87
N LEU A 25 -43.79 0.90 -1.37
CA LEU A 25 -44.61 1.31 -0.24
C LEU A 25 -46.10 1.38 -0.67
N ILE A 26 -46.34 2.00 -1.83
CA ILE A 26 -47.64 2.10 -2.48
C ILE A 26 -47.45 2.06 -4.00
N PRO A 27 -48.45 1.88 -4.82
CA PRO A 27 -48.31 1.74 -6.29
C PRO A 27 -47.47 2.83 -6.96
N CYS A 28 -47.47 4.06 -6.41
CA CYS A 28 -46.77 5.20 -6.97
C CYS A 28 -45.48 5.58 -6.22
N LEU A 29 -45.14 4.90 -5.12
CA LEU A 29 -44.02 5.25 -4.27
C LEU A 29 -43.15 4.03 -4.01
N LYS A 30 -41.87 4.14 -4.36
CA LYS A 30 -40.83 3.15 -4.07
C LYS A 30 -39.75 3.74 -3.17
N ALA A 31 -39.31 2.98 -2.20
CA ALA A 31 -38.15 3.28 -1.39
C ALA A 31 -37.08 2.24 -1.66
N GLY A 32 -35.84 2.68 -1.74
CA GLY A 32 -34.68 1.79 -1.88
C GLY A 32 -33.56 2.16 -0.93
N VAL A 33 -32.80 1.16 -0.50
CA VAL A 33 -31.57 1.33 0.26
C VAL A 33 -30.50 0.48 -0.39
N GLN A 34 -29.39 1.09 -0.72
CA GLN A 34 -28.20 0.45 -1.22
C GLN A 34 -27.09 0.58 -0.18
N PHE A 35 -26.46 -0.51 0.15
CA PHE A 35 -25.25 -0.57 0.95
C PHE A 35 -24.12 -1.10 0.08
N SER A 36 -22.95 -0.45 0.17
CA SER A 36 -21.72 -0.90 -0.49
C SER A 36 -20.58 -0.86 0.49
N TYR A 37 -19.75 -1.91 0.46
CA TYR A 37 -18.51 -2.01 1.23
C TYR A 37 -17.42 -2.49 0.31
N GLY A 38 -16.28 -1.80 0.35
CA GLY A 38 -15.09 -2.14 -0.41
C GLY A 38 -13.85 -2.13 0.47
N ILE A 39 -12.98 -3.08 0.24
CA ILE A 39 -11.66 -3.13 0.82
C ILE A 39 -10.66 -3.47 -0.29
N SER A 40 -9.58 -2.72 -0.35
CA SER A 40 -8.46 -3.04 -1.23
C SER A 40 -7.15 -2.91 -0.49
N ASN A 41 -6.24 -3.83 -0.74
CA ASN A 41 -4.89 -3.81 -0.24
C ASN A 41 -3.92 -3.77 -1.42
N PHE A 42 -3.07 -2.77 -1.44
CA PHE A 42 -1.97 -2.61 -2.38
C PHE A 42 -0.67 -2.89 -1.62
N GLU A 43 0.13 -3.78 -2.12
CA GLU A 43 1.46 -4.11 -1.59
C GLU A 43 2.47 -4.04 -2.72
N GLU A 44 3.50 -3.24 -2.52
CA GLU A 44 4.65 -3.12 -3.39
C GLU A 44 5.90 -3.54 -2.62
N ARG A 45 6.64 -4.45 -3.20
CA ARG A 45 7.90 -4.95 -2.66
C ARG A 45 8.98 -4.76 -3.69
N VAL A 46 9.91 -3.86 -3.41
CA VAL A 46 11.09 -3.62 -4.24
C VAL A 46 12.33 -4.12 -3.50
N TYR A 47 13.10 -4.98 -4.15
CA TYR A 47 14.32 -5.54 -3.62
C TYR A 47 15.50 -5.20 -4.50
N PHE A 48 16.54 -4.67 -3.92
CA PHE A 48 17.86 -4.48 -4.49
C PHE A 48 18.84 -5.42 -3.80
N GLY A 49 19.25 -6.47 -4.51
CA GLY A 49 20.17 -7.47 -3.96
C GLY A 49 21.55 -6.92 -3.68
N GLU A 50 22.30 -7.65 -2.88
CA GLU A 50 23.66 -7.29 -2.47
C GLU A 50 24.60 -6.99 -3.66
N ASN A 51 24.43 -7.71 -4.78
CA ASN A 51 25.24 -7.58 -5.98
C ASN A 51 24.65 -6.61 -7.01
N SER A 52 23.59 -5.86 -6.66
CA SER A 52 23.06 -4.81 -7.53
C SER A 52 23.99 -3.60 -7.54
N TRP A 53 23.98 -2.88 -8.66
CA TRP A 53 24.73 -1.62 -8.76
C TRP A 53 24.27 -0.62 -7.68
N TYR A 54 22.97 -0.61 -7.39
CA TYR A 54 22.41 0.25 -6.35
C TYR A 54 23.03 -0.03 -4.98
N ALA A 55 23.06 -1.30 -4.54
CA ALA A 55 23.65 -1.69 -3.26
C ALA A 55 25.16 -1.46 -3.24
N ALA A 56 25.86 -1.78 -4.33
CA ALA A 56 27.30 -1.52 -4.46
C ALA A 56 27.63 -0.03 -4.33
N ASN A 57 26.82 0.84 -4.95
CA ASN A 57 27.02 2.29 -4.87
C ASN A 57 26.78 2.83 -3.45
N LEU A 58 25.79 2.33 -2.71
CA LEU A 58 25.56 2.70 -1.31
C LEU A 58 26.67 2.21 -0.39
N ARG A 59 27.27 1.06 -0.68
CA ARG A 59 28.44 0.56 0.04
C ARG A 59 29.74 1.21 -0.41
N LYS A 60 29.70 2.05 -1.44
CA LYS A 60 30.91 2.65 -2.05
C LYS A 60 31.94 1.56 -2.39
N GLU A 61 31.44 0.45 -2.97
CA GLU A 61 32.24 -0.72 -3.34
C GLU A 61 32.93 -1.43 -2.16
N TYR A 62 32.61 -1.04 -0.92
CA TYR A 62 33.13 -1.73 0.24
C TYR A 62 32.54 -3.15 0.32
N ALA A 63 33.42 -4.14 0.45
CA ALA A 63 33.07 -5.53 0.71
C ALA A 63 34.04 -6.13 1.73
N PRO A 64 33.57 -6.69 2.86
CA PRO A 64 34.43 -7.28 3.87
C PRO A 64 35.34 -8.37 3.31
N GLY A 65 36.63 -8.33 3.67
CA GLY A 65 37.61 -9.34 3.26
C GLY A 65 38.13 -9.22 1.82
N THR A 66 37.82 -8.13 1.12
CA THR A 66 38.33 -7.83 -0.23
C THR A 66 39.25 -6.62 -0.21
N ASP A 67 39.94 -6.39 -1.32
CA ASP A 67 40.63 -5.12 -1.56
C ASP A 67 39.60 -4.06 -1.91
N ASN A 68 39.31 -3.19 -0.96
CA ASN A 68 38.23 -2.20 -1.07
C ASN A 68 38.69 -0.88 -1.72
N PHE A 69 39.78 -0.86 -2.47
CA PHE A 69 40.29 0.34 -3.14
C PHE A 69 40.44 1.56 -2.21
N GLY A 70 40.75 1.32 -0.94
CA GLY A 70 40.91 2.36 0.08
C GLY A 70 39.60 2.73 0.81
N TYR A 71 38.44 2.17 0.46
CA TYR A 71 37.22 2.35 1.22
C TYR A 71 37.21 1.50 2.49
N THR A 72 36.62 2.04 3.52
CA THR A 72 36.47 1.38 4.82
C THR A 72 35.01 1.11 5.14
N ALA A 73 34.73 0.34 6.17
CA ALA A 73 33.35 0.13 6.65
C ALA A 73 32.63 1.45 6.99
N ALA A 74 33.37 2.44 7.47
CA ALA A 74 32.82 3.76 7.81
C ALA A 74 32.34 4.57 6.59
N ASP A 75 32.83 4.22 5.40
CA ASP A 75 32.42 4.88 4.16
C ASP A 75 31.13 4.29 3.57
N SER A 76 30.73 3.09 4.04
CA SER A 76 29.52 2.42 3.58
C SER A 76 28.26 3.03 4.20
N GLU A 77 27.26 3.23 3.39
CA GLU A 77 25.93 3.72 3.85
C GLU A 77 24.95 2.58 4.20
N MET A 78 25.36 1.32 4.03
CA MET A 78 24.54 0.16 4.36
C MET A 78 25.40 -1.03 4.80
N PRO A 79 24.85 -1.95 5.63
CA PRO A 79 25.50 -3.22 5.95
C PRO A 79 25.59 -4.15 4.74
N VAL A 80 26.30 -5.26 4.92
CA VAL A 80 26.31 -6.35 3.93
C VAL A 80 24.90 -6.88 3.74
N GLY A 81 24.52 -7.09 2.48
CA GLY A 81 23.16 -7.48 2.07
C GLY A 81 22.57 -6.49 1.10
N GLY A 82 21.31 -6.67 0.80
CA GLY A 82 20.53 -5.80 -0.10
C GLY A 82 19.68 -4.77 0.64
N GLU A 83 18.91 -4.03 -0.12
CA GLU A 83 17.86 -3.13 0.39
C GLU A 83 16.48 -3.67 0.01
N LEU A 84 15.60 -3.77 1.00
CA LEU A 84 14.20 -4.13 0.82
C LEU A 84 13.32 -2.91 1.13
N ARG A 85 12.50 -2.52 0.17
CA ARG A 85 11.44 -1.53 0.33
C ARG A 85 10.11 -2.21 0.32
N LEU A 86 9.30 -1.92 1.31
CA LEU A 86 7.92 -2.37 1.41
C LEU A 86 7.02 -1.16 1.50
N ASN A 87 6.02 -1.13 0.63
CA ASN A 87 4.97 -0.14 0.66
C ASN A 87 3.63 -0.88 0.68
N ASN A 88 2.85 -0.65 1.71
CA ASN A 88 1.52 -1.24 1.85
C ASN A 88 0.50 -0.13 2.04
N THR A 89 -0.56 -0.17 1.26
CA THR A 89 -1.69 0.76 1.39
C THR A 89 -2.98 -0.02 1.39
N LYS A 90 -3.75 0.12 2.45
CA LYS A 90 -5.10 -0.43 2.60
C LYS A 90 -6.10 0.70 2.45
N ASN A 91 -7.07 0.48 1.59
CA ASN A 91 -8.22 1.37 1.41
C ASN A 91 -9.48 0.63 1.83
N GLU A 92 -10.23 1.22 2.74
CA GLU A 92 -11.55 0.76 3.17
C GLU A 92 -12.57 1.83 2.84
N ASN A 93 -13.63 1.45 2.15
CA ASN A 93 -14.72 2.35 1.83
C ASN A 93 -16.07 1.73 2.15
N TYR A 94 -16.99 2.53 2.57
CA TYR A 94 -18.39 2.15 2.65
C TYR A 94 -19.28 3.27 2.17
N SER A 95 -20.41 2.92 1.61
CA SER A 95 -21.46 3.87 1.29
C SER A 95 -22.85 3.29 1.60
N VAL A 96 -23.71 4.14 2.06
CA VAL A 96 -25.13 3.87 2.25
C VAL A 96 -25.90 4.92 1.48
N ARG A 97 -26.70 4.49 0.53
CA ARG A 97 -27.55 5.34 -0.29
C ARG A 97 -28.99 4.96 -0.06
N ALA A 98 -29.81 5.94 0.29
CA ALA A 98 -31.27 5.79 0.36
C ALA A 98 -31.90 6.59 -0.76
N ASN A 99 -32.89 6.03 -1.40
CA ASN A 99 -33.65 6.69 -2.45
C ASN A 99 -35.17 6.52 -2.23
N LEU A 100 -35.89 7.57 -2.51
CA LEU A 100 -37.35 7.58 -2.54
C LEU A 100 -37.80 8.08 -3.91
N SER A 101 -38.55 7.28 -4.62
CA SER A 101 -39.02 7.61 -5.95
C SER A 101 -40.57 7.57 -6.02
N PHE A 102 -41.12 8.65 -6.46
CA PHE A 102 -42.57 8.81 -6.70
C PHE A 102 -42.81 8.89 -8.20
N ASN A 103 -43.79 8.10 -8.68
CA ASN A 103 -44.19 8.07 -10.08
C ASN A 103 -45.70 7.85 -10.15
N LYS A 104 -46.42 8.82 -10.72
CA LYS A 104 -47.88 8.75 -10.85
C LYS A 104 -48.35 9.38 -12.14
N PHE A 105 -49.25 8.72 -12.82
CA PHE A 105 -50.05 9.34 -13.88
C PHE A 105 -51.13 10.24 -13.26
N LEU A 106 -51.26 11.46 -13.77
CA LEU A 106 -52.16 12.47 -13.26
C LEU A 106 -53.53 12.38 -13.88
N ASP A 107 -53.60 11.81 -15.08
CA ASP A 107 -54.83 11.64 -15.84
C ASP A 107 -55.17 10.17 -16.10
N LYS A 108 -56.42 9.86 -16.31
CA LYS A 108 -56.92 8.51 -16.61
C LYS A 108 -56.44 7.99 -17.98
N GLU A 109 -56.09 8.89 -18.88
CA GLU A 109 -55.62 8.56 -20.22
C GLU A 109 -54.11 8.43 -20.30
N SER A 110 -53.43 8.51 -19.14
CA SER A 110 -51.95 8.36 -19.00
C SER A 110 -51.13 9.31 -19.88
N ARG A 111 -51.68 10.48 -20.20
CA ARG A 111 -51.00 11.50 -21.02
C ARG A 111 -50.04 12.36 -20.21
N HIS A 112 -50.29 12.51 -18.91
CA HIS A 112 -49.49 13.32 -18.01
C HIS A 112 -48.95 12.47 -16.87
N GLN A 113 -47.61 12.39 -16.78
CA GLN A 113 -46.90 11.64 -15.75
C GLN A 113 -46.11 12.62 -14.88
N PHE A 114 -46.24 12.48 -13.58
CA PHE A 114 -45.41 13.18 -12.62
C PHE A 114 -44.39 12.20 -12.00
N GLN A 115 -43.12 12.55 -12.04
CA GLN A 115 -42.06 11.79 -11.46
C GLN A 115 -41.19 12.69 -10.59
N ALA A 116 -40.90 12.25 -9.37
CA ALA A 116 -39.99 12.91 -8.43
C ALA A 116 -39.13 11.87 -7.72
N SER A 117 -37.89 12.21 -7.43
CA SER A 117 -37.02 11.36 -6.66
C SER A 117 -36.16 12.19 -5.69
N VAL A 118 -35.91 11.62 -4.51
CA VAL A 118 -35.03 12.15 -3.51
C VAL A 118 -33.98 11.07 -3.19
N ILE A 119 -32.72 11.46 -3.17
CA ILE A 119 -31.60 10.56 -2.90
C ILE A 119 -30.76 11.19 -1.81
N GLY A 120 -30.42 10.40 -0.79
CA GLY A 120 -29.45 10.72 0.24
C GLY A 120 -28.33 9.69 0.24
N GLU A 121 -27.09 10.12 0.42
CA GLU A 121 -25.94 9.24 0.46
C GLU A 121 -25.00 9.65 1.60
N LEU A 122 -24.52 8.64 2.33
CA LEU A 122 -23.46 8.73 3.30
C LEU A 122 -22.33 7.82 2.83
N SER A 123 -21.12 8.37 2.74
CA SER A 123 -19.94 7.59 2.36
C SER A 123 -18.74 7.95 3.23
N SER A 124 -17.87 6.98 3.41
CA SER A 124 -16.59 7.18 4.07
C SER A 124 -15.51 6.35 3.38
N THR A 125 -14.33 6.92 3.32
CA THR A 125 -13.14 6.25 2.78
C THR A 125 -12.00 6.46 3.75
N LEU A 126 -11.36 5.37 4.16
CA LEU A 126 -10.22 5.35 5.06
C LEU A 126 -9.01 4.74 4.33
N TYR A 127 -7.91 5.47 4.30
CA TYR A 127 -6.63 4.99 3.84
C TYR A 127 -5.71 4.77 5.04
N THR A 128 -5.14 3.59 5.13
CA THR A 128 -4.12 3.25 6.10
C THR A 128 -2.97 2.56 5.38
N GLY A 129 -1.76 2.77 5.85
CA GLY A 129 -0.62 2.13 5.22
C GLY A 129 0.69 2.45 5.92
N PHE A 130 1.73 1.81 5.43
CA PHE A 130 3.09 2.07 5.87
C PHE A 130 4.05 1.91 4.70
N ALA A 131 5.16 2.62 4.76
CA ALA A 131 6.30 2.43 3.90
C ALA A 131 7.54 2.20 4.76
N ILE A 132 8.28 1.14 4.47
CA ILE A 132 9.49 0.76 5.21
C ILE A 132 10.60 0.50 4.21
N THR A 133 11.79 1.02 4.50
CA THR A 133 13.02 0.64 3.82
C THR A 133 13.94 -0.02 4.83
N LYS A 134 14.39 -1.23 4.51
CA LYS A 134 15.32 -2.01 5.34
C LYS A 134 16.57 -2.34 4.56
N ARG A 135 17.72 -2.02 5.11
CA ARG A 135 19.04 -2.31 4.57
C ARG A 135 19.65 -3.51 5.28
N GLY A 136 20.56 -4.21 4.60
CA GLY A 136 21.16 -5.45 5.13
C GLY A 136 20.25 -6.68 4.97
N TYR A 137 19.32 -6.65 4.02
CA TYR A 137 18.42 -7.77 3.78
C TYR A 137 19.10 -8.87 2.98
N ILE A 138 19.08 -10.10 3.51
CA ILE A 138 19.70 -11.28 2.92
C ILE A 138 18.65 -12.38 2.77
N PRO A 139 18.09 -12.56 1.56
CA PRO A 139 17.02 -13.55 1.31
C PRO A 139 17.49 -14.99 1.59
N GLU A 140 18.74 -15.32 1.26
CA GLU A 140 19.32 -16.65 1.38
C GLU A 140 19.48 -17.08 2.83
N ARG A 141 19.50 -16.14 3.77
CA ARG A 141 19.57 -16.39 5.22
C ARG A 141 18.18 -16.44 5.88
N GLY A 142 17.14 -16.80 5.14
CA GLY A 142 15.79 -16.88 5.68
C GLY A 142 15.12 -15.52 5.84
N MET A 143 15.41 -14.59 4.96
CA MET A 143 14.85 -13.22 4.95
C MET A 143 15.23 -12.40 6.19
N LEU A 144 16.36 -12.69 6.78
CA LEU A 144 16.89 -11.96 7.92
C LEU A 144 17.56 -10.65 7.49
N PHE A 145 17.59 -9.70 8.40
CA PHE A 145 18.37 -8.48 8.27
C PHE A 145 19.68 -8.64 9.05
N ASP A 146 20.77 -8.25 8.44
CA ASP A 146 22.10 -8.28 9.11
C ASP A 146 22.28 -7.01 9.93
N ASP A 147 21.61 -6.96 11.09
CA ASP A 147 21.80 -5.88 12.05
C ASP A 147 22.54 -6.35 13.32
N VAL A 148 22.74 -7.65 13.47
CA VAL A 148 23.11 -8.27 14.75
C VAL A 148 24.61 -8.44 14.95
N ASN A 149 25.41 -8.40 13.88
CA ASN A 149 26.85 -8.66 13.93
C ASN A 149 27.68 -7.66 13.12
N LEU A 150 27.23 -6.42 13.07
CA LEU A 150 28.10 -5.36 12.56
C LEU A 150 29.26 -5.22 13.53
N PRO A 151 30.54 -5.22 13.05
CA PRO A 151 31.66 -4.87 13.90
C PRO A 151 31.37 -3.57 14.65
N ASP A 152 31.82 -3.42 15.88
CA ASP A 152 31.58 -2.21 16.68
C ASP A 152 31.91 -0.91 15.93
N THR A 153 32.80 -0.97 14.96
CA THR A 153 33.12 0.14 14.05
C THR A 153 32.02 0.45 13.00
N TRP A 154 31.11 -0.49 12.72
CA TRP A 154 30.02 -0.34 11.76
C TRP A 154 28.74 0.15 12.42
N GLY A 155 28.50 -0.33 13.64
CA GLY A 155 27.17 -0.35 14.19
C GLY A 155 26.53 1.02 14.37
N TYR A 156 27.27 1.97 14.83
CA TYR A 156 26.69 3.26 15.19
C TYR A 156 27.19 4.44 14.35
N VAL A 157 28.32 4.31 13.74
CA VAL A 157 28.92 5.41 12.96
C VAL A 157 28.49 5.38 11.50
N ALA A 158 28.32 4.18 10.94
CA ALA A 158 27.94 4.02 9.53
C ALA A 158 26.46 4.25 9.26
N PHE A 159 25.58 4.15 10.28
CA PHE A 159 24.13 4.31 10.13
C PHE A 159 23.52 5.30 11.13
N PRO A 160 24.06 6.50 11.29
CA PRO A 160 23.48 7.49 12.21
C PRO A 160 22.05 7.87 11.84
N ASN A 161 21.64 7.60 10.60
CA ASN A 161 20.30 7.86 10.08
C ASN A 161 19.37 6.64 10.09
N TYR A 162 19.81 5.48 10.54
CA TYR A 162 18.96 4.29 10.60
C TYR A 162 17.74 4.52 11.51
N ASP A 163 17.96 5.12 12.66
CA ASP A 163 16.89 5.53 13.58
C ASP A 163 16.01 6.65 13.02
N SER A 164 16.55 7.52 12.18
CA SER A 164 15.75 8.58 11.54
C SER A 164 14.81 8.04 10.47
N TRP A 165 15.17 6.93 9.84
CA TRP A 165 14.34 6.26 8.84
C TRP A 165 13.14 5.55 9.47
N LEU A 166 13.30 5.05 10.68
CA LEU A 166 12.21 4.48 11.48
C LEU A 166 11.30 5.57 12.05
N LYS A 167 11.80 6.78 12.24
CA LYS A 167 11.04 7.91 12.83
C LYS A 167 10.28 8.74 11.80
N THR A 168 10.67 8.70 10.53
CA THR A 168 10.02 9.47 9.46
C THR A 168 8.87 8.73 8.78
N GLY A 169 8.60 7.50 9.17
CA GLY A 169 7.49 6.67 8.67
C GLY A 169 6.24 6.71 9.56
N GLY A 170 6.05 7.73 10.37
CA GLY A 170 4.87 7.96 11.21
C GLY A 170 4.05 9.14 10.72
#